data_e179c33f86b9620dbae6ad2cc54e324e
#
_entry.id   e179c33f86b9620dbae6ad2cc54e324e
#
_cell.length_a   1.000
_cell.length_b   1.000
_cell.length_c   1.000
_cell.angle_alpha   90.00
_cell.angle_beta   90.00
_cell.angle_gamma   90.00
#
_symmetry.space_group_name_H-M   'P 1'
#
loop_
_entity.id
_entity.type
_entity.pdbx_description
1 polymer ?
#
loop_
_entity_poly.entity_id
_entity_poly.type
_entity_poly.pdbx_seq_one_letter_code
_entity_poly.pdbx_strand_id
1 'polypeptide(L)'
;MYDLQGKEVWKKAASAHLPSDSTVNCFEALSPDTTKSLMLRLEAVSKLNNELLSTNTYFLWGNESSKELATVGIAKVDVRLMFKPDMHFVITNTGDTPALMLRLNLCGEDGEQILPVEYSDNYFHLLPGERKAVTIKWKTQDARGTKPVLHVSGLNVKEFIF
;
A
#
# COMPACT_ATOMS: atom_id res chain seq x y z
N MET A 1 -13.42 6.57 -4.17
CA MET A 1 -13.68 5.43 -3.27
C MET A 1 -13.83 4.18 -4.10
N TYR A 2 -13.38 3.07 -3.56
CA TYR A 2 -13.41 1.76 -4.21
C TYR A 2 -14.09 0.77 -3.27
N ASP A 3 -14.84 -0.19 -3.81
CA ASP A 3 -15.28 -1.35 -3.05
C ASP A 3 -14.11 -2.31 -2.77
N LEU A 4 -14.34 -3.35 -1.97
CA LEU A 4 -13.31 -4.34 -1.64
C LEU A 4 -12.94 -5.26 -2.83
N GLN A 5 -13.64 -5.17 -3.95
CA GLN A 5 -13.32 -5.81 -5.22
C GLN A 5 -12.49 -4.91 -6.14
N GLY A 6 -12.20 -3.66 -5.71
CA GLY A 6 -11.38 -2.69 -6.46
C GLY A 6 -12.14 -1.88 -7.50
N LYS A 7 -13.48 -1.97 -7.52
CA LYS A 7 -14.31 -1.17 -8.41
C LYS A 7 -14.47 0.24 -7.86
N GLU A 8 -14.22 1.25 -8.69
CA GLU A 8 -14.49 2.65 -8.33
C GLU A 8 -16.01 2.86 -8.20
N VAL A 9 -16.46 3.27 -7.00
CA VAL A 9 -17.87 3.52 -6.69
C VAL A 9 -18.19 5.00 -6.52
N TRP A 10 -17.15 5.83 -6.29
CA TRP A 10 -17.31 7.26 -6.15
C TRP A 10 -15.96 7.97 -6.39
N LYS A 11 -16.03 9.14 -7.03
CA LYS A 11 -14.87 10.00 -7.26
C LYS A 11 -15.27 11.47 -7.16
N LYS A 12 -14.39 12.28 -6.56
CA LYS A 12 -14.50 13.73 -6.51
C LYS A 12 -13.12 14.35 -6.65
N ALA A 13 -13.03 15.44 -7.35
CA ALA A 13 -11.82 16.25 -7.41
C ALA A 13 -12.15 17.67 -6.94
N ALA A 14 -11.24 18.28 -6.22
CA ALA A 14 -11.30 19.67 -5.81
C ALA A 14 -9.93 20.30 -5.98
N SER A 15 -9.92 21.63 -6.10
CA SER A 15 -8.70 22.41 -6.14
C SER A 15 -8.63 23.29 -4.91
N ALA A 16 -7.48 23.30 -4.26
CA ALA A 16 -7.22 24.16 -3.13
C ALA A 16 -5.91 24.91 -3.33
N HIS A 17 -5.86 26.13 -2.80
CA HIS A 17 -4.62 26.84 -2.58
C HIS A 17 -4.24 26.61 -1.11
N LEU A 18 -3.05 26.07 -0.88
CA LEU A 18 -2.55 25.80 0.46
C LEU A 18 -1.45 26.84 0.79
N PRO A 19 -1.76 27.86 1.60
CA PRO A 19 -0.74 28.80 2.07
C PRO A 19 0.29 28.10 2.95
N SER A 20 1.45 28.70 3.12
CA SER A 20 2.46 28.20 4.05
C SER A 20 1.89 28.10 5.45
N ASP A 21 2.23 27.04 6.17
CA ASP A 21 1.87 26.79 7.57
C ASP A 21 0.36 26.90 7.86
N SER A 22 -0.45 26.28 6.99
CA SER A 22 -1.91 26.34 7.08
C SER A 22 -2.58 25.01 6.75
N THR A 23 -3.85 24.90 7.18
CA THR A 23 -4.76 23.79 6.86
C THR A 23 -5.98 24.33 6.14
N VAL A 24 -6.39 23.68 5.06
CA VAL A 24 -7.55 24.07 4.25
C VAL A 24 -8.48 22.88 4.06
N ASN A 25 -9.77 23.10 4.36
CA ASN A 25 -10.82 22.13 4.00
C ASN A 25 -11.07 22.19 2.49
N CYS A 26 -10.79 21.08 1.80
CA CYS A 26 -11.00 20.99 0.36
C CYS A 26 -12.43 20.54 0.00
N PHE A 27 -12.95 19.54 0.69
CA PHE A 27 -14.30 18.99 0.48
C PHE A 27 -14.64 17.96 1.56
N GLU A 28 -15.91 17.64 1.67
CA GLU A 28 -16.40 16.51 2.45
C GLU A 28 -16.55 15.28 1.56
N ALA A 29 -16.08 14.14 2.04
CA ALA A 29 -16.25 12.84 1.42
C ALA A 29 -17.23 12.02 2.25
N LEU A 30 -18.46 11.86 1.76
CA LEU A 30 -19.47 11.01 2.39
C LEU A 30 -19.45 9.65 1.71
N SER A 31 -19.57 8.60 2.52
CA SER A 31 -19.74 7.25 1.98
C SER A 31 -21.06 7.15 1.20
N PRO A 32 -21.03 6.66 -0.05
CA PRO A 32 -22.26 6.46 -0.82
C PRO A 32 -23.13 5.35 -0.24
N ASP A 33 -22.55 4.42 0.51
CA ASP A 33 -23.22 3.32 1.18
C ASP A 33 -22.52 3.01 2.51
N THR A 34 -23.13 3.38 3.61
CA THR A 34 -22.57 3.15 4.96
C THR A 34 -22.72 1.70 5.45
N THR A 35 -23.43 0.87 4.72
CA THR A 35 -23.58 -0.55 5.06
C THR A 35 -22.40 -1.38 4.57
N LYS A 36 -21.66 -0.91 3.55
CA LYS A 36 -20.54 -1.59 2.91
C LYS A 36 -19.21 -0.98 3.30
N SER A 37 -18.20 -1.83 3.37
CA SER A 37 -16.82 -1.41 3.55
C SER A 37 -16.26 -0.88 2.23
N LEU A 38 -15.61 0.29 2.31
CA LEU A 38 -15.01 0.97 1.16
C LEU A 38 -13.57 1.36 1.45
N MET A 39 -12.77 1.48 0.42
CA MET A 39 -11.44 2.10 0.46
C MET A 39 -11.56 3.55 -0.04
N LEU A 40 -11.30 4.52 0.82
CA LEU A 40 -11.15 5.92 0.45
C LEU A 40 -9.69 6.19 0.11
N ARG A 41 -9.38 6.41 -1.16
CA ARG A 41 -8.07 6.88 -1.60
C ARG A 41 -8.10 8.39 -1.77
N LEU A 42 -7.15 9.06 -1.17
CA LEU A 42 -6.88 10.49 -1.33
C LEU A 42 -5.58 10.67 -2.11
N GLU A 43 -5.60 11.54 -3.09
CA GLU A 43 -4.44 11.89 -3.90
C GLU A 43 -4.28 13.41 -3.96
N ALA A 44 -3.09 13.89 -3.66
CA ALA A 44 -2.72 15.28 -3.87
C ALA A 44 -1.84 15.37 -5.12
N VAL A 45 -2.28 16.16 -6.09
CA VAL A 45 -1.60 16.29 -7.38
C VAL A 45 -1.26 17.77 -7.61
N SER A 46 -0.02 18.02 -8.00
CA SER A 46 0.44 19.37 -8.39
C SER A 46 -0.28 19.82 -9.64
N LYS A 47 -0.88 21.02 -9.62
CA LYS A 47 -1.45 21.64 -10.82
C LYS A 47 -0.41 22.14 -11.83
N LEU A 48 0.84 22.30 -11.40
CA LEU A 48 1.90 22.85 -12.24
C LEU A 48 2.40 21.82 -13.26
N ASN A 49 2.54 20.57 -12.85
CA ASN A 49 3.17 19.51 -13.62
C ASN A 49 2.46 18.17 -13.59
N ASN A 50 1.25 18.11 -12.97
CA ASN A 50 0.47 16.89 -12.76
C ASN A 50 1.23 15.78 -11.96
N GLU A 51 2.22 16.15 -11.18
CA GLU A 51 2.96 15.23 -10.33
C GLU A 51 2.12 14.80 -9.13
N LEU A 52 2.08 13.50 -8.86
CA LEU A 52 1.48 12.96 -7.65
C LEU A 52 2.38 13.29 -6.44
N LEU A 53 1.92 14.21 -5.59
CA LEU A 53 2.66 14.68 -4.42
C LEU A 53 2.47 13.74 -3.22
N SER A 54 1.28 13.18 -3.05
CA SER A 54 0.95 12.32 -1.93
C SER A 54 -0.25 11.44 -2.26
N THR A 55 -0.26 10.24 -1.70
CA THR A 55 -1.42 9.35 -1.72
C THR A 55 -1.61 8.71 -0.35
N ASN A 56 -2.85 8.56 0.07
CA ASN A 56 -3.19 7.83 1.27
C ASN A 56 -4.50 7.06 1.06
N THR A 57 -4.64 5.92 1.77
CA THR A 57 -5.82 5.08 1.67
C THR A 57 -6.36 4.78 3.06
N TYR A 58 -7.65 5.00 3.26
CA TYR A 58 -8.36 4.73 4.49
C TYR A 58 -9.45 3.70 4.24
N PHE A 59 -9.72 2.85 5.23
CA PHE A 59 -10.88 1.99 5.23
C PHE A 59 -12.06 2.69 5.90
N LEU A 60 -13.18 2.70 5.23
CA LEU A 60 -14.49 3.08 5.77
C LEU A 60 -15.25 1.77 6.00
N TRP A 61 -15.34 1.36 7.25
CA TRP A 61 -15.90 0.06 7.60
C TRP A 61 -17.41 0.07 7.56
N GLY A 62 -18.01 -0.87 6.85
CA GLY A 62 -19.44 -1.15 6.86
C GLY A 62 -19.87 -1.99 8.07
N ASN A 63 -21.16 -2.16 8.24
CA ASN A 63 -21.76 -2.87 9.39
C ASN A 63 -21.34 -4.35 9.47
N GLU A 64 -21.01 -4.99 8.33
CA GLU A 64 -20.63 -6.39 8.24
C GLU A 64 -19.20 -6.58 7.72
N SER A 65 -18.31 -5.63 8.04
CA SER A 65 -16.93 -5.56 7.52
C SER A 65 -16.15 -6.86 7.67
N SER A 66 -16.29 -7.60 8.76
CA SER A 66 -15.62 -8.88 8.97
C SER A 66 -16.07 -9.96 7.99
N LYS A 67 -17.36 -10.01 7.65
CA LYS A 67 -17.92 -10.93 6.67
C LYS A 67 -17.47 -10.54 5.27
N GLU A 68 -17.47 -9.24 4.94
CA GLU A 68 -17.01 -8.73 3.66
C GLU A 68 -15.53 -9.04 3.43
N LEU A 69 -14.66 -8.81 4.43
CA LEU A 69 -13.26 -9.16 4.35
C LEU A 69 -13.02 -10.66 4.13
N ALA A 70 -13.82 -11.52 4.75
CA ALA A 70 -13.73 -12.97 4.56
C ALA A 70 -14.08 -13.42 3.12
N THR A 71 -14.78 -12.58 2.34
CA THR A 71 -15.14 -12.86 0.93
C THR A 71 -14.16 -12.26 -0.07
N VAL A 72 -13.21 -11.45 0.37
CA VAL A 72 -12.18 -10.88 -0.53
C VAL A 72 -11.30 -12.02 -1.05
N GLY A 73 -11.20 -12.12 -2.37
CA GLY A 73 -10.36 -13.13 -3.03
C GLY A 73 -8.88 -12.95 -2.72
N ILE A 74 -8.09 -13.99 -2.96
CA ILE A 74 -6.63 -13.93 -2.85
C ILE A 74 -6.06 -13.07 -3.97
N ALA A 75 -5.30 -12.04 -3.61
CA ALA A 75 -4.59 -11.19 -4.56
C ALA A 75 -3.27 -11.83 -5.01
N LYS A 76 -2.89 -11.55 -6.25
CA LYS A 76 -1.63 -12.00 -6.84
C LYS A 76 -0.65 -10.83 -6.91
N VAL A 77 0.50 -11.00 -6.28
CA VAL A 77 1.53 -9.96 -6.20
C VAL A 77 2.84 -10.49 -6.76
N ASP A 78 3.48 -9.70 -7.61
CA ASP A 78 4.82 -9.91 -8.11
C ASP A 78 5.78 -8.90 -7.48
N VAL A 79 7.03 -9.32 -7.24
CA VAL A 79 8.09 -8.48 -6.67
C VAL A 79 9.31 -8.53 -7.58
N ARG A 80 9.90 -7.37 -7.86
CA ARG A 80 11.13 -7.25 -8.63
C ARG A 80 12.14 -6.37 -7.90
N LEU A 81 13.34 -6.87 -7.75
CA LEU A 81 14.48 -6.07 -7.30
C LEU A 81 15.05 -5.29 -8.48
N MET A 82 15.11 -3.96 -8.34
CA MET A 82 15.55 -3.08 -9.43
C MET A 82 17.02 -2.70 -9.34
N PHE A 83 17.52 -2.38 -8.14
CA PHE A 83 18.88 -1.85 -7.96
C PHE A 83 19.52 -2.34 -6.67
N LYS A 84 20.88 -2.41 -6.69
CA LYS A 84 21.77 -2.57 -5.54
C LYS A 84 22.76 -1.40 -5.54
N PRO A 85 23.36 -0.96 -4.40
CA PRO A 85 23.36 -1.61 -3.09
C PRO A 85 22.09 -1.35 -2.28
N ASP A 86 21.38 -0.22 -2.47
CA ASP A 86 20.10 0.01 -1.85
C ASP A 86 19.06 -0.91 -2.50
N MET A 87 18.34 -1.69 -1.71
CA MET A 87 17.31 -2.57 -2.24
C MET A 87 16.07 -1.76 -2.62
N HIS A 88 15.92 -1.51 -3.91
CA HIS A 88 14.74 -0.91 -4.50
C HIS A 88 13.88 -2.02 -5.10
N PHE A 89 12.73 -2.24 -4.49
CA PHE A 89 11.75 -3.22 -4.96
C PHE A 89 10.60 -2.52 -5.68
N VAL A 90 10.11 -3.14 -6.73
CA VAL A 90 8.82 -2.80 -7.33
C VAL A 90 7.87 -3.95 -7.07
N ILE A 91 6.81 -3.65 -6.32
CA ILE A 91 5.74 -4.57 -5.99
C ILE A 91 4.56 -4.26 -6.91
N THR A 92 4.04 -5.26 -7.58
CA THR A 92 2.95 -5.11 -8.56
C THR A 92 1.81 -6.07 -8.23
N ASN A 93 0.59 -5.56 -8.14
CA ASN A 93 -0.59 -6.41 -8.13
C ASN A 93 -0.90 -6.87 -9.57
N THR A 94 -0.67 -8.14 -9.85
CA THR A 94 -0.86 -8.75 -11.18
C THR A 94 -2.20 -9.46 -11.32
N GLY A 95 -3.02 -9.45 -10.25
CA GLY A 95 -4.35 -10.06 -10.22
C GLY A 95 -5.48 -9.06 -10.42
N ASP A 96 -6.70 -9.57 -10.34
CA ASP A 96 -7.95 -8.80 -10.50
C ASP A 96 -8.56 -8.38 -9.16
N THR A 97 -7.95 -8.77 -8.05
CA THR A 97 -8.39 -8.47 -6.68
C THR A 97 -7.42 -7.49 -6.04
N PRO A 98 -7.89 -6.46 -5.32
CA PRO A 98 -7.02 -5.56 -4.57
C PRO A 98 -6.13 -6.33 -3.59
N ALA A 99 -4.85 -6.03 -3.57
CA ALA A 99 -3.94 -6.52 -2.55
C ALA A 99 -4.00 -5.59 -1.33
N LEU A 100 -4.46 -6.12 -0.20
CA LEU A 100 -4.76 -5.37 1.00
C LEU A 100 -3.68 -5.54 2.06
N MET A 101 -3.28 -4.44 2.71
CA MET A 101 -2.34 -4.42 3.83
C MET A 101 -1.04 -5.19 3.51
N LEU A 102 -0.46 -4.94 2.34
CA LEU A 102 0.82 -5.51 1.94
C LEU A 102 1.89 -5.15 2.95
N ARG A 103 2.48 -6.17 3.55
CA ARG A 103 3.57 -6.08 4.50
C ARG A 103 4.85 -6.61 3.86
N LEU A 104 5.90 -5.82 3.97
CA LEU A 104 7.27 -6.20 3.65
C LEU A 104 8.02 -6.43 4.96
N ASN A 105 8.73 -7.53 5.08
CA ASN A 105 9.51 -7.87 6.26
C ASN A 105 10.87 -8.45 5.84
N LEU A 106 11.94 -7.75 6.14
CA LEU A 106 13.29 -8.21 5.85
C LEU A 106 13.77 -9.14 6.97
N CYS A 107 14.06 -10.37 6.61
CA CYS A 107 14.53 -11.40 7.53
C CYS A 107 15.86 -11.99 7.05
N GLY A 108 16.56 -12.70 7.91
CA GLY A 108 17.60 -13.64 7.50
C GLY A 108 17.00 -14.93 6.92
N GLU A 109 17.79 -15.72 6.20
CA GLU A 109 17.39 -17.08 5.76
C GLU A 109 17.02 -18.00 6.93
N ASP A 110 17.42 -17.68 8.15
CA ASP A 110 17.07 -18.35 9.41
C ASP A 110 15.66 -17.96 9.92
N GLY A 111 14.98 -17.01 9.26
CA GLY A 111 13.65 -16.51 9.63
C GLY A 111 13.66 -15.40 10.68
N GLU A 112 14.82 -15.06 11.27
CA GLU A 112 14.91 -13.97 12.22
C GLU A 112 14.82 -12.60 11.55
N GLN A 113 14.11 -11.67 12.19
CA GLN A 113 13.99 -10.31 11.65
C GLN A 113 15.33 -9.57 11.71
N ILE A 114 15.69 -8.93 10.62
CA ILE A 114 16.80 -7.97 10.57
C ILE A 114 16.29 -6.64 11.12
N LEU A 115 16.95 -6.12 12.14
CA LEU A 115 16.58 -4.86 12.80
C LEU A 115 17.85 -4.08 13.18
N PRO A 116 17.85 -2.74 12.99
CA PRO A 116 16.77 -1.90 12.45
C PRO A 116 16.69 -1.93 10.92
N VAL A 117 15.49 -1.79 10.37
CA VAL A 117 15.24 -1.66 8.94
C VAL A 117 14.35 -0.44 8.67
N GLU A 118 14.72 0.36 7.68
CA GLU A 118 13.92 1.48 7.20
C GLU A 118 13.24 1.09 5.90
N TYR A 119 11.92 1.22 5.84
CA TYR A 119 11.12 1.06 4.63
C TYR A 119 10.62 2.44 4.21
N SER A 120 10.75 2.79 2.91
CA SER A 120 10.15 4.05 2.41
C SER A 120 8.63 4.03 2.49
N ASP A 121 8.02 2.84 2.45
CA ASP A 121 6.60 2.60 2.73
C ASP A 121 6.39 1.12 3.12
N ASN A 122 5.32 0.86 3.90
CA ASN A 122 4.93 -0.48 4.31
C ASN A 122 3.43 -0.48 4.68
N TYR A 123 2.79 -1.66 4.75
CA TYR A 123 1.36 -1.81 5.03
C TYR A 123 0.45 -1.03 4.06
N PHE A 124 0.80 -1.02 2.79
CA PHE A 124 0.07 -0.32 1.73
C PHE A 124 -0.91 -1.24 0.98
N HIS A 125 -1.70 -0.65 0.10
CA HIS A 125 -2.67 -1.34 -0.73
C HIS A 125 -2.36 -1.11 -2.19
N LEU A 126 -2.62 -2.13 -3.02
CA LEU A 126 -2.52 -2.03 -4.48
C LEU A 126 -3.82 -2.49 -5.12
N LEU A 127 -4.46 -1.60 -5.86
CA LEU A 127 -5.56 -1.98 -6.75
C LEU A 127 -5.04 -2.87 -7.89
N PRO A 128 -5.91 -3.59 -8.62
CA PRO A 128 -5.53 -4.37 -9.78
C PRO A 128 -4.68 -3.58 -10.78
N GLY A 129 -3.55 -4.14 -11.17
CA GLY A 129 -2.59 -3.53 -12.10
C GLY A 129 -1.69 -2.44 -11.51
N GLU A 130 -1.90 -2.03 -10.27
CA GLU A 130 -1.05 -1.03 -9.62
C GLU A 130 0.31 -1.58 -9.23
N ARG A 131 1.28 -0.67 -9.18
CA ARG A 131 2.65 -0.96 -8.73
C ARG A 131 3.14 0.13 -7.77
N LYS A 132 3.98 -0.28 -6.84
CA LYS A 132 4.64 0.62 -5.89
C LYS A 132 6.12 0.30 -5.79
N ALA A 133 6.93 1.33 -5.87
CA ALA A 133 8.35 1.23 -5.56
C ALA A 133 8.57 1.44 -4.07
N VAL A 134 9.34 0.55 -3.45
CA VAL A 134 9.74 0.64 -2.05
C VAL A 134 11.24 0.48 -1.94
N THR A 135 11.87 1.37 -1.18
CA THR A 135 13.28 1.28 -0.82
C THR A 135 13.39 0.69 0.59
N ILE A 136 14.26 -0.30 0.74
CA ILE A 136 14.56 -0.93 2.02
C ILE A 136 16.03 -0.67 2.35
N LYS A 137 16.29 -0.11 3.53
CA LYS A 137 17.64 0.20 4.03
C LYS A 137 17.90 -0.49 5.35
N TRP A 138 19.07 -1.11 5.47
CA TRP A 138 19.62 -1.72 6.69
C TRP A 138 21.14 -1.69 6.64
N LYS A 139 21.78 -2.00 7.74
CA LYS A 139 23.23 -2.17 7.79
C LYS A 139 23.61 -3.65 7.70
N THR A 140 24.64 -3.98 6.94
CA THR A 140 25.10 -5.38 6.78
C THR A 140 25.38 -6.08 8.11
N GLN A 141 25.86 -5.37 9.13
CA GLN A 141 26.09 -5.91 10.46
C GLN A 141 24.81 -6.36 11.16
N ASP A 142 23.66 -5.74 10.83
CA ASP A 142 22.37 -6.06 11.45
C ASP A 142 21.80 -7.38 10.94
N ALA A 143 22.28 -7.86 9.79
CA ALA A 143 21.97 -9.19 9.27
C ALA A 143 22.72 -10.33 10.01
N ARG A 144 23.64 -10.00 10.93
CA ARG A 144 24.32 -10.97 11.80
C ARG A 144 24.93 -12.17 11.07
N GLY A 145 25.39 -11.96 9.84
CA GLY A 145 26.01 -12.99 9.00
C GLY A 145 25.02 -13.86 8.22
N THR A 146 23.71 -13.66 8.36
CA THR A 146 22.71 -14.34 7.53
C THR A 146 22.50 -13.59 6.21
N LYS A 147 22.02 -14.29 5.19
CA LYS A 147 21.65 -13.66 3.91
C LYS A 147 20.24 -13.07 4.05
N PRO A 148 20.07 -11.77 3.72
CA PRO A 148 18.76 -11.14 3.77
C PRO A 148 17.80 -11.70 2.71
N VAL A 149 16.58 -11.98 3.14
CA VAL A 149 15.44 -12.37 2.30
C VAL A 149 14.22 -11.50 2.62
N LEU A 150 13.40 -11.22 1.64
CA LEU A 150 12.22 -10.38 1.80
C LEU A 150 10.96 -11.26 1.90
N HIS A 151 10.33 -11.26 3.07
CA HIS A 151 9.01 -11.84 3.24
C HIS A 151 7.94 -10.82 2.80
N VAL A 152 7.05 -11.25 1.95
CA VAL A 152 5.93 -10.45 1.45
C VAL A 152 4.64 -11.14 1.83
N SER A 153 3.77 -10.43 2.53
CA SER A 153 2.48 -10.94 2.99
C SER A 153 1.42 -9.83 2.92
N GLY A 154 0.18 -10.14 3.19
CA GLY A 154 -0.89 -9.18 3.28
C GLY A 154 -2.17 -9.82 3.82
N LEU A 155 -3.21 -9.02 3.99
CA LEU A 155 -4.49 -9.51 4.50
C LEU A 155 -5.06 -10.62 3.61
N ASN A 156 -4.98 -10.44 2.30
CA ASN A 156 -5.43 -11.38 1.29
C ASN A 156 -4.33 -11.76 0.29
N VAL A 157 -3.08 -11.64 0.69
CA VAL A 157 -1.92 -12.08 -0.08
C VAL A 157 -1.27 -13.25 0.64
N LYS A 158 -1.16 -14.38 -0.04
CA LYS A 158 -0.45 -15.54 0.51
C LYS A 158 1.02 -15.18 0.68
N GLU A 159 1.55 -15.41 1.86
CA GLU A 159 2.96 -15.15 2.15
C GLU A 159 3.89 -15.91 1.21
N PHE A 160 4.92 -15.23 0.75
CA PHE A 160 6.02 -15.79 -0.02
C PHE A 160 7.34 -15.08 0.30
N ILE A 161 8.44 -15.73 -0.02
CA ILE A 161 9.80 -15.23 0.17
C ILE A 161 10.40 -14.88 -1.19
N PHE A 162 11.02 -13.69 -1.25
CA PHE A 162 11.74 -13.19 -2.41
C PHE A 162 13.24 -13.08 -2.11
#